data_56db25d616d11da3fcceebe623855fd4
#
_entry.id   56db25d616d11da3fcceebe623855fd4
#
_cell.length_a   1.000
_cell.length_b   1.000
_cell.length_c   1.000
_cell.angle_alpha   90.00
_cell.angle_beta   90.00
_cell.angle_gamma   90.00
#
_symmetry.space_group_name_H-M   'P 1'
#
loop_
_entity.id
_entity.type
_entity.pdbx_description
1 polymer ?
#
loop_
_entity_poly.entity_id
_entity_poly.type
_entity_poly.pdbx_seq_one_letter_code
_entity_poly.pdbx_strand_id
1 'polypeptide(L)'
;KGIEGETREYNGTDYTYYGPADCEVTENADGTVTYAINMRDDLVFADGTPITIDDVIFNLYVYMDPTYDGSATLYSMPIAGLDDYRSSMTTLSKLIAEAGEDNTDNSLFTAEQQKAFWDAVNEGGTAFAQEIVDSCVAAGYADEGDVAAAASAWGFDGLAADATAKDFFLAIAEKYDWNFASMEAETAGSALSDLIPADVYAYSTTGVATGADVDTVSGIVKTGDYSMTITTTELSNSMIYQLQLPIASLDYYGDRSLYDYDNHSYGFKKGDLSKVRSVTSTPLGAGAYTFNKYSDGVIYLDANPSYYQGEPAAKHVNMKETQEADKITGVQAGTIDISDPSYSLEAANQIATINGGNSDLDGSVITTRLMDFRGYGYIALSANNVKVGDDPASEESKNLRKAIMTVIAAYRDEGINSYYGDTASVINYPISNTSWAAPSVTDDGYKIAYSTDVDGNEIYTSDMSGDTKYAAALQAALGYFEAAGYTVENGQVTAAPAGAKMEYTVNIGASGNGDHPSFQVLTNAAAALKTIGFT
;
A
#
# COMPACT_ATOMS: atom_id res chain seq x y z
N LYS A 1 0.36 -18.15 16.08
CA LYS A 1 0.09 -18.55 17.49
C LYS A 1 -1.15 -19.40 17.46
N GLY A 2 -1.01 -20.66 17.84
CA GLY A 2 -2.11 -21.62 17.84
C GLY A 2 -3.04 -21.47 19.05
N ILE A 3 -4.02 -22.36 19.13
CA ILE A 3 -5.03 -22.40 20.19
C ILE A 3 -4.37 -22.60 21.57
N GLU A 4 -3.29 -23.40 21.68
CA GLU A 4 -2.52 -23.60 22.91
C GLU A 4 -1.76 -22.34 23.35
N GLY A 5 -1.57 -21.39 22.46
CA GLY A 5 -0.90 -20.14 22.73
C GLY A 5 0.63 -20.24 22.78
N GLU A 6 1.24 -19.08 22.96
CA GLU A 6 2.69 -18.91 23.09
C GLU A 6 2.96 -17.99 24.29
N THR A 7 3.77 -18.44 25.23
CA THR A 7 4.17 -17.63 26.38
C THR A 7 5.43 -16.83 26.04
N ARG A 8 5.40 -15.53 26.29
CA ARG A 8 6.53 -14.61 26.16
C ARG A 8 6.68 -13.77 27.41
N GLU A 9 7.92 -13.61 27.84
CA GLU A 9 8.24 -12.67 28.91
C GLU A 9 8.25 -11.23 28.36
N TYR A 10 7.62 -10.34 29.10
CA TYR A 10 7.65 -8.90 28.89
C TYR A 10 7.82 -8.18 30.22
N ASN A 11 8.92 -7.42 30.39
CA ASN A 11 9.26 -6.72 31.62
C ASN A 11 9.23 -7.62 32.88
N GLY A 12 9.77 -8.84 32.79
CA GLY A 12 9.81 -9.80 33.90
C GLY A 12 8.48 -10.48 34.23
N THR A 13 7.47 -10.34 33.37
CA THR A 13 6.15 -10.98 33.50
C THR A 13 5.87 -11.84 32.29
N ASP A 14 5.49 -13.09 32.51
CA ASP A 14 5.08 -14.01 31.47
C ASP A 14 3.65 -13.74 31.02
N TYR A 15 3.45 -13.58 29.73
CA TYR A 15 2.15 -13.44 29.08
C TYR A 15 1.94 -14.57 28.07
N THR A 16 0.80 -15.25 28.13
CA THR A 16 0.42 -16.25 27.14
C THR A 16 -0.55 -15.64 26.12
N TYR A 17 -0.17 -15.70 24.85
CA TYR A 17 -0.95 -15.18 23.74
C TYR A 17 -1.60 -16.33 22.99
N TYR A 18 -2.89 -16.49 23.15
CA TYR A 18 -3.69 -17.52 22.48
C TYR A 18 -4.13 -17.05 21.09
N GLY A 19 -4.18 -18.00 20.14
CA GLY A 19 -4.77 -17.78 18.81
C GLY A 19 -6.21 -18.29 18.75
N PRO A 20 -7.00 -17.80 17.79
CA PRO A 20 -8.35 -18.30 17.54
C PRO A 20 -8.37 -19.62 16.79
N ALA A 21 -7.28 -20.00 16.13
CA ALA A 21 -7.17 -21.19 15.31
C ALA A 21 -5.74 -21.72 15.23
N ASP A 22 -5.60 -23.02 14.93
CA ASP A 22 -4.40 -23.64 14.46
C ASP A 22 -4.39 -23.70 12.93
N CYS A 23 -3.20 -23.67 12.32
CA CYS A 23 -3.01 -23.85 10.88
C CYS A 23 -1.83 -24.80 10.65
N GLU A 24 -2.09 -25.97 10.09
CA GLU A 24 -1.07 -26.92 9.67
C GLU A 24 -0.82 -26.77 8.16
N VAL A 25 0.45 -26.65 7.77
CA VAL A 25 0.84 -26.48 6.37
C VAL A 25 1.51 -27.74 5.87
N THR A 26 1.00 -28.31 4.78
CA THR A 26 1.51 -29.53 4.17
C THR A 26 1.82 -29.30 2.70
N GLU A 27 3.08 -29.52 2.31
CA GLU A 27 3.48 -29.61 0.90
C GLU A 27 3.12 -30.99 0.36
N ASN A 28 2.28 -31.03 -0.68
CA ASN A 28 1.82 -32.26 -1.27
C ASN A 28 2.80 -32.79 -2.34
N ALA A 29 2.75 -34.09 -2.63
CA ALA A 29 3.65 -34.70 -3.60
C ALA A 29 3.48 -34.21 -5.04
N ASP A 30 2.35 -33.58 -5.36
CA ASP A 30 2.04 -32.98 -6.67
C ASP A 30 2.48 -31.49 -6.78
N GLY A 31 3.09 -30.96 -5.73
CA GLY A 31 3.56 -29.56 -5.67
C GLY A 31 2.53 -28.57 -5.15
N THR A 32 1.31 -29.00 -4.88
CA THR A 32 0.31 -28.15 -4.20
C THR A 32 0.62 -28.02 -2.72
N VAL A 33 0.04 -26.99 -2.06
CA VAL A 33 0.20 -26.81 -0.61
C VAL A 33 -1.15 -26.70 0.05
N THR A 34 -1.38 -27.49 1.10
CA THR A 34 -2.61 -27.49 1.88
C THR A 34 -2.40 -26.81 3.22
N TYR A 35 -3.24 -25.84 3.52
CA TYR A 35 -3.39 -25.15 4.80
C TYR A 35 -4.61 -25.71 5.50
N ALA A 36 -4.42 -26.58 6.51
CA ALA A 36 -5.50 -27.15 7.31
C ALA A 36 -5.74 -26.24 8.53
N ILE A 37 -6.93 -25.65 8.60
CA ILE A 37 -7.33 -24.69 9.63
C ILE A 37 -8.31 -25.37 10.57
N ASN A 38 -8.01 -25.35 11.88
CA ASN A 38 -8.88 -25.79 12.96
C ASN A 38 -9.11 -24.64 13.93
N MET A 39 -10.35 -24.21 14.06
CA MET A 39 -10.75 -23.08 14.88
C MET A 39 -11.29 -23.53 16.24
N ARG A 40 -11.18 -22.69 17.27
CA ARG A 40 -11.86 -22.88 18.55
C ARG A 40 -13.38 -22.89 18.34
N ASP A 41 -14.09 -23.66 19.16
CA ASP A 41 -15.54 -23.80 19.14
C ASP A 41 -16.28 -22.89 20.14
N ASP A 42 -15.51 -22.09 20.92
CA ASP A 42 -16.04 -21.19 21.96
C ASP A 42 -15.99 -19.69 21.56
N LEU A 43 -15.64 -19.39 20.32
CA LEU A 43 -15.56 -18.01 19.84
C LEU A 43 -16.96 -17.43 19.58
N VAL A 44 -17.14 -16.16 19.98
CA VAL A 44 -18.37 -15.42 19.68
C VAL A 44 -18.08 -14.01 19.20
N PHE A 45 -18.97 -13.47 18.37
CA PHE A 45 -18.97 -12.04 18.06
C PHE A 45 -19.40 -11.21 19.26
N ALA A 46 -19.21 -9.90 19.22
CA ALA A 46 -19.54 -8.99 20.31
C ALA A 46 -21.04 -8.95 20.65
N ASP A 47 -21.91 -9.35 19.76
CA ASP A 47 -23.35 -9.52 19.97
C ASP A 47 -23.74 -10.89 20.58
N GLY A 48 -22.74 -11.75 20.82
CA GLY A 48 -22.93 -13.10 21.37
C GLY A 48 -23.22 -14.18 20.34
N THR A 49 -23.27 -13.86 19.04
CA THR A 49 -23.44 -14.84 17.96
C THR A 49 -22.21 -15.74 17.86
N PRO A 50 -22.33 -17.08 17.87
CA PRO A 50 -21.19 -18.00 17.68
C PRO A 50 -20.48 -17.79 16.36
N ILE A 51 -19.14 -17.89 16.36
CA ILE A 51 -18.32 -17.87 15.15
C ILE A 51 -18.10 -19.32 14.70
N THR A 52 -18.42 -19.59 13.45
CA THR A 52 -18.22 -20.90 12.83
C THR A 52 -17.35 -20.77 11.57
N ILE A 53 -17.00 -21.91 10.98
CA ILE A 53 -16.24 -21.91 9.74
C ILE A 53 -17.05 -21.29 8.58
N ASP A 54 -18.37 -21.22 8.69
CA ASP A 54 -19.23 -20.57 7.70
C ASP A 54 -18.97 -19.06 7.62
N ASP A 55 -18.69 -18.43 8.76
CA ASP A 55 -18.28 -17.02 8.82
C ASP A 55 -16.92 -16.82 8.14
N VAL A 56 -15.96 -17.75 8.36
CA VAL A 56 -14.65 -17.70 7.72
C VAL A 56 -14.77 -17.86 6.21
N ILE A 57 -15.55 -18.83 5.74
CA ILE A 57 -15.80 -19.07 4.30
C ILE A 57 -16.48 -17.86 3.67
N PHE A 58 -17.52 -17.30 4.30
CA PHE A 58 -18.15 -16.06 3.85
C PHE A 58 -17.11 -14.96 3.65
N ASN A 59 -16.25 -14.72 4.63
CA ASN A 59 -15.19 -13.70 4.52
C ASN A 59 -14.24 -13.97 3.37
N LEU A 60 -13.75 -15.20 3.21
CA LEU A 60 -12.87 -15.56 2.10
C LEU A 60 -13.51 -15.24 0.76
N TYR A 61 -14.79 -15.59 0.57
CA TYR A 61 -15.51 -15.30 -0.67
C TYR A 61 -15.77 -13.81 -0.89
N VAL A 62 -15.97 -13.02 0.17
CA VAL A 62 -16.02 -11.54 0.06
C VAL A 62 -14.69 -10.99 -0.46
N TYR A 63 -13.54 -11.41 0.10
CA TYR A 63 -12.23 -10.94 -0.34
C TYR A 63 -11.81 -11.44 -1.73
N MET A 64 -12.40 -12.57 -2.18
CA MET A 64 -12.13 -13.14 -3.50
C MET A 64 -13.17 -12.74 -4.56
N ASP A 65 -14.26 -12.07 -4.18
CA ASP A 65 -15.28 -11.64 -5.13
C ASP A 65 -14.65 -10.76 -6.25
N PRO A 66 -15.03 -10.97 -7.52
CA PRO A 66 -14.53 -10.15 -8.64
C PRO A 66 -14.73 -8.64 -8.46
N THR A 67 -15.75 -8.23 -7.69
CA THR A 67 -16.09 -6.82 -7.43
C THR A 67 -15.50 -6.28 -6.12
N TYR A 68 -14.64 -7.06 -5.44
CA TYR A 68 -13.96 -6.61 -4.22
C TYR A 68 -12.95 -5.51 -4.56
N ASP A 69 -13.08 -4.37 -3.90
CA ASP A 69 -12.31 -3.14 -4.10
C ASP A 69 -11.53 -2.68 -2.84
N GLY A 70 -11.47 -3.52 -1.82
CA GLY A 70 -10.72 -3.22 -0.60
C GLY A 70 -9.20 -3.49 -0.72
N SER A 71 -8.48 -3.21 0.35
CA SER A 71 -7.01 -3.29 0.40
C SER A 71 -6.43 -4.69 0.61
N ALA A 72 -7.25 -5.69 0.96
CA ALA A 72 -6.76 -7.06 1.14
C ALA A 72 -6.45 -7.70 -0.22
N THR A 73 -5.31 -8.39 -0.31
CA THR A 73 -4.80 -8.96 -1.58
C THR A 73 -4.92 -10.48 -1.66
N LEU A 74 -5.83 -11.08 -0.91
CA LEU A 74 -6.06 -12.54 -0.92
C LEU A 74 -6.36 -13.06 -2.33
N TYR A 75 -7.06 -12.25 -3.14
CA TYR A 75 -7.38 -12.58 -4.53
C TYR A 75 -6.16 -12.73 -5.46
N SER A 76 -4.98 -12.32 -5.03
CA SER A 76 -3.74 -12.49 -5.79
C SER A 76 -2.97 -13.76 -5.41
N MET A 77 -3.46 -14.54 -4.47
CA MET A 77 -2.82 -15.76 -4.01
C MET A 77 -3.13 -16.93 -4.95
N PRO A 78 -2.20 -17.89 -5.12
CA PRO A 78 -2.37 -19.02 -6.04
C PRO A 78 -3.31 -20.09 -5.45
N ILE A 79 -4.51 -19.70 -5.02
CA ILE A 79 -5.53 -20.63 -4.50
C ILE A 79 -6.14 -21.40 -5.68
N ALA A 80 -6.21 -22.72 -5.57
CA ALA A 80 -6.72 -23.57 -6.63
C ALA A 80 -8.18 -23.18 -7.01
N GLY A 81 -8.42 -22.90 -8.29
CA GLY A 81 -9.72 -22.49 -8.83
C GLY A 81 -10.10 -21.02 -8.61
N LEU A 82 -9.23 -20.20 -7.99
CA LEU A 82 -9.54 -18.80 -7.75
C LEU A 82 -9.59 -17.98 -9.05
N ASP A 83 -8.66 -18.20 -9.96
CA ASP A 83 -8.63 -17.49 -11.25
C ASP A 83 -9.88 -17.79 -12.08
N ASP A 84 -10.32 -19.06 -12.11
CA ASP A 84 -11.55 -19.46 -12.79
C ASP A 84 -12.78 -18.80 -12.16
N TYR A 85 -12.86 -18.76 -10.82
CA TYR A 85 -13.93 -18.10 -10.09
C TYR A 85 -13.99 -16.61 -10.42
N ARG A 86 -12.87 -15.90 -10.43
CA ARG A 86 -12.79 -14.46 -10.69
C ARG A 86 -13.01 -14.11 -12.17
N SER A 87 -12.42 -14.85 -13.09
CA SER A 87 -12.51 -14.58 -14.54
C SER A 87 -13.88 -14.84 -15.15
N SER A 88 -14.78 -15.54 -14.44
CA SER A 88 -16.15 -15.77 -14.89
C SER A 88 -17.08 -14.55 -14.77
N MET A 89 -16.55 -13.41 -14.27
CA MET A 89 -17.31 -12.19 -14.05
C MET A 89 -16.44 -10.95 -14.28
N THR A 90 -17.06 -9.88 -14.78
CA THR A 90 -16.42 -8.57 -15.00
C THR A 90 -17.34 -7.47 -14.47
N THR A 91 -16.80 -6.32 -14.08
CA THR A 91 -17.61 -5.18 -13.64
C THR A 91 -18.37 -4.55 -14.80
N LEU A 92 -19.55 -4.03 -14.50
CA LEU A 92 -20.42 -3.41 -15.51
C LEU A 92 -19.75 -2.18 -16.15
N SER A 93 -19.04 -1.36 -15.38
CA SER A 93 -18.29 -0.20 -15.89
C SER A 93 -17.26 -0.60 -16.95
N LYS A 94 -16.46 -1.64 -16.66
CA LYS A 94 -15.46 -2.16 -17.58
C LYS A 94 -16.09 -2.72 -18.86
N LEU A 95 -17.16 -3.51 -18.74
CA LEU A 95 -17.85 -4.06 -19.89
C LEU A 95 -18.39 -2.99 -20.83
N ILE A 96 -19.02 -1.95 -20.29
CA ILE A 96 -19.56 -0.85 -21.11
C ILE A 96 -18.40 -0.06 -21.75
N ALA A 97 -17.31 0.17 -21.01
CA ALA A 97 -16.15 0.86 -21.53
C ALA A 97 -15.47 0.11 -22.67
N GLU A 98 -15.24 -1.19 -22.51
CA GLU A 98 -14.65 -2.06 -23.55
C GLU A 98 -15.54 -2.18 -24.79
N ALA A 99 -16.87 -2.16 -24.61
CA ALA A 99 -17.81 -2.14 -25.72
C ALA A 99 -17.77 -0.83 -26.52
N GLY A 100 -17.42 0.29 -25.87
CA GLY A 100 -17.32 1.60 -26.49
C GLY A 100 -18.63 2.39 -26.53
N GLU A 101 -18.50 3.71 -26.76
CA GLU A 101 -19.65 4.63 -26.72
C GLU A 101 -20.68 4.35 -27.83
N ASP A 102 -20.22 3.96 -29.01
CA ASP A 102 -21.06 3.67 -30.18
C ASP A 102 -21.59 2.23 -30.25
N ASN A 103 -21.41 1.44 -29.17
CA ASN A 103 -21.83 0.05 -29.13
C ASN A 103 -23.34 -0.11 -29.27
N THR A 104 -23.77 -1.09 -30.04
CA THR A 104 -25.18 -1.47 -30.28
C THR A 104 -25.55 -2.85 -29.78
N ASP A 105 -24.57 -3.63 -29.30
CA ASP A 105 -24.80 -4.94 -28.68
C ASP A 105 -24.97 -4.75 -27.16
N ASN A 106 -26.21 -4.92 -26.71
CA ASN A 106 -26.57 -4.82 -25.29
C ASN A 106 -26.93 -6.20 -24.71
N SER A 107 -26.20 -7.23 -25.08
CA SER A 107 -26.44 -8.60 -24.58
C SER A 107 -26.03 -8.77 -23.10
N LEU A 108 -25.05 -8.00 -22.61
CA LEU A 108 -24.53 -8.08 -21.24
C LEU A 108 -24.99 -6.92 -20.34
N PHE A 109 -25.52 -5.84 -20.91
CA PHE A 109 -26.04 -4.67 -20.21
C PHE A 109 -27.13 -4.01 -21.06
N THR A 110 -27.90 -3.09 -20.47
CA THR A 110 -28.98 -2.43 -21.21
C THR A 110 -28.50 -1.18 -21.96
N ALA A 111 -29.27 -0.75 -22.97
CA ALA A 111 -28.99 0.50 -23.68
C ALA A 111 -29.08 1.74 -22.75
N GLU A 112 -29.96 1.69 -21.74
CA GLU A 112 -30.07 2.71 -20.72
C GLU A 112 -28.81 2.76 -19.85
N GLN A 113 -28.28 1.62 -19.44
CA GLN A 113 -27.03 1.55 -18.65
C GLN A 113 -25.85 2.09 -19.46
N GLN A 114 -25.71 1.71 -20.73
CA GLN A 114 -24.67 2.23 -21.62
C GLN A 114 -24.77 3.75 -21.75
N LYS A 115 -25.98 4.26 -22.01
CA LYS A 115 -26.19 5.69 -22.15
C LYS A 115 -25.86 6.44 -20.86
N ALA A 116 -26.35 5.98 -19.71
CA ALA A 116 -26.09 6.62 -18.42
C ALA A 116 -24.58 6.64 -18.09
N PHE A 117 -23.88 5.53 -18.39
CA PHE A 117 -22.43 5.46 -18.21
C PHE A 117 -21.68 6.50 -19.05
N TRP A 118 -21.96 6.56 -20.34
CA TRP A 118 -21.26 7.50 -21.21
C TRP A 118 -21.67 8.96 -20.99
N ASP A 119 -22.92 9.23 -20.60
CA ASP A 119 -23.33 10.56 -20.14
C ASP A 119 -22.51 10.97 -18.92
N ALA A 120 -22.35 10.07 -17.93
CA ALA A 120 -21.57 10.36 -16.73
C ALA A 120 -20.07 10.55 -17.03
N VAL A 121 -19.49 9.77 -17.94
CA VAL A 121 -18.11 9.95 -18.40
C VAL A 121 -17.94 11.29 -19.12
N ASN A 122 -18.88 11.65 -19.99
CA ASN A 122 -18.83 12.87 -20.79
C ASN A 122 -19.01 14.14 -19.93
N GLU A 123 -19.78 14.08 -18.86
CA GLU A 123 -20.04 15.20 -17.94
C GLU A 123 -19.16 15.13 -16.71
N GLY A 124 -19.44 14.21 -15.78
CA GLY A 124 -18.76 14.11 -14.48
C GLY A 124 -17.29 13.70 -14.59
N GLY A 125 -16.99 12.72 -15.43
CA GLY A 125 -15.61 12.28 -15.66
C GLY A 125 -14.75 13.37 -16.30
N THR A 126 -15.30 14.07 -17.30
CA THR A 126 -14.62 15.21 -17.91
C THR A 126 -14.39 16.34 -16.90
N ALA A 127 -15.37 16.64 -16.03
CA ALA A 127 -15.23 17.63 -14.98
C ALA A 127 -14.15 17.24 -13.96
N PHE A 128 -14.12 15.98 -13.54
CA PHE A 128 -13.08 15.45 -12.66
C PHE A 128 -11.65 15.68 -13.21
N ALA A 129 -11.42 15.30 -14.46
CA ALA A 129 -10.13 15.51 -15.10
C ALA A 129 -9.81 16.99 -15.32
N GLN A 130 -10.84 17.84 -15.60
CA GLN A 130 -10.64 19.26 -15.75
C GLN A 130 -10.19 19.93 -14.45
N GLU A 131 -10.69 19.51 -13.28
CA GLU A 131 -10.20 20.00 -11.98
C GLU A 131 -8.72 19.69 -11.76
N ILE A 132 -8.24 18.53 -12.24
CA ILE A 132 -6.82 18.19 -12.20
C ILE A 132 -6.02 19.12 -13.13
N VAL A 133 -6.49 19.35 -14.35
CA VAL A 133 -5.86 20.29 -15.30
C VAL A 133 -5.78 21.68 -14.70
N ASP A 134 -6.86 22.19 -14.14
CA ASP A 134 -6.93 23.52 -13.53
C ASP A 134 -5.97 23.64 -12.33
N SER A 135 -5.82 22.58 -11.55
CA SER A 135 -4.85 22.50 -10.45
C SER A 135 -3.40 22.56 -10.96
N CYS A 136 -3.07 21.84 -12.04
CA CYS A 136 -1.75 21.88 -12.65
C CYS A 136 -1.44 23.27 -13.25
N VAL A 137 -2.39 23.92 -13.89
CA VAL A 137 -2.25 25.28 -14.42
C VAL A 137 -2.04 26.29 -13.29
N ALA A 138 -2.84 26.21 -12.22
CA ALA A 138 -2.70 27.07 -11.04
C ALA A 138 -1.35 26.91 -10.34
N ALA A 139 -0.78 25.71 -10.37
CA ALA A 139 0.55 25.41 -9.82
C ALA A 139 1.70 25.76 -10.79
N GLY A 140 1.40 26.16 -12.04
CA GLY A 140 2.40 26.51 -13.06
C GLY A 140 3.09 25.31 -13.72
N TYR A 141 2.48 24.13 -13.68
CA TYR A 141 2.99 22.92 -14.32
C TYR A 141 2.54 22.75 -15.77
N ALA A 142 1.50 23.47 -16.18
CA ALA A 142 0.99 23.47 -17.55
C ALA A 142 0.46 24.87 -17.92
N ASP A 143 0.44 25.19 -19.22
CA ASP A 143 -0.24 26.37 -19.73
C ASP A 143 -1.76 26.15 -19.81
N GLU A 144 -2.53 27.24 -19.78
CA GLU A 144 -3.99 27.18 -19.90
C GLU A 144 -4.41 26.50 -21.21
N GLY A 145 -5.19 25.41 -21.08
CA GLY A 145 -5.66 24.61 -22.21
C GLY A 145 -4.71 23.50 -22.69
N ASP A 146 -3.51 23.39 -22.13
CA ASP A 146 -2.58 22.29 -22.42
C ASP A 146 -2.86 21.09 -21.53
N VAL A 147 -3.90 20.32 -21.88
CA VAL A 147 -4.30 19.11 -21.15
C VAL A 147 -3.21 18.04 -21.15
N ALA A 148 -2.48 17.90 -22.26
CA ALA A 148 -1.42 16.88 -22.37
C ALA A 148 -0.25 17.19 -21.42
N ALA A 149 0.16 18.46 -21.30
CA ALA A 149 1.18 18.86 -20.32
C ALA A 149 0.69 18.70 -18.87
N ALA A 150 -0.56 19.05 -18.59
CA ALA A 150 -1.15 18.86 -17.27
C ALA A 150 -1.22 17.36 -16.88
N ALA A 151 -1.68 16.52 -17.80
CA ALA A 151 -1.74 15.06 -17.57
C ALA A 151 -0.34 14.48 -17.34
N SER A 152 0.67 14.87 -18.13
CA SER A 152 2.06 14.45 -17.92
C SER A 152 2.61 14.91 -16.58
N ALA A 153 2.32 16.15 -16.18
CA ALA A 153 2.70 16.66 -14.85
C ALA A 153 2.04 15.89 -13.70
N TRP A 154 0.84 15.37 -13.94
CA TRP A 154 0.09 14.52 -12.99
C TRP A 154 0.52 13.05 -13.01
N GLY A 155 1.41 12.66 -13.94
CA GLY A 155 1.93 11.29 -14.06
C GLY A 155 1.22 10.42 -15.10
N PHE A 156 0.52 11.05 -16.06
CA PHE A 156 -0.13 10.40 -17.20
C PHE A 156 0.50 10.87 -18.50
N ASP A 157 1.55 10.17 -18.93
CA ASP A 157 2.27 10.47 -20.16
C ASP A 157 1.57 9.86 -21.40
N GLY A 158 1.85 10.45 -22.57
CA GLY A 158 1.47 9.89 -23.85
C GLY A 158 0.14 10.36 -24.42
N LEU A 159 -0.55 11.32 -23.78
CA LEU A 159 -1.71 11.96 -24.38
C LEU A 159 -1.29 12.79 -25.61
N ALA A 160 -2.16 12.83 -26.62
CA ALA A 160 -1.95 13.65 -27.80
C ALA A 160 -1.92 15.15 -27.44
N ALA A 161 -1.19 15.96 -28.20
CA ALA A 161 -1.06 17.39 -27.95
C ALA A 161 -2.40 18.16 -28.03
N ASP A 162 -3.40 17.60 -28.69
CA ASP A 162 -4.78 18.12 -28.79
C ASP A 162 -5.76 17.36 -27.89
N ALA A 163 -5.26 16.62 -26.89
CA ALA A 163 -6.09 15.88 -25.96
C ALA A 163 -7.04 16.80 -25.19
N THR A 164 -8.21 16.27 -24.90
CA THR A 164 -9.24 16.93 -24.10
C THR A 164 -9.23 16.41 -22.65
N ALA A 165 -9.94 17.10 -21.75
CA ALA A 165 -10.13 16.60 -20.39
C ALA A 165 -10.85 15.22 -20.36
N LYS A 166 -11.72 14.94 -21.36
CA LYS A 166 -12.30 13.60 -21.52
C LYS A 166 -11.21 12.55 -21.82
N ASP A 167 -10.28 12.84 -22.73
CA ASP A 167 -9.19 11.90 -23.06
C ASP A 167 -8.30 11.65 -21.84
N PHE A 168 -8.07 12.67 -21.01
CA PHE A 168 -7.35 12.51 -19.76
C PHE A 168 -8.13 11.65 -18.76
N PHE A 169 -9.44 11.87 -18.60
CA PHE A 169 -10.28 11.00 -17.77
C PHE A 169 -10.24 9.54 -18.24
N LEU A 170 -10.31 9.29 -19.56
CA LEU A 170 -10.23 7.94 -20.11
C LEU A 170 -8.88 7.28 -19.78
N ALA A 171 -7.78 8.03 -19.82
CA ALA A 171 -6.46 7.51 -19.43
C ALA A 171 -6.41 7.17 -17.92
N ILE A 172 -7.04 7.99 -17.06
CA ILE A 172 -7.20 7.68 -15.65
C ILE A 172 -8.02 6.39 -15.49
N ALA A 173 -9.16 6.30 -16.15
CA ALA A 173 -10.06 5.15 -16.05
C ALA A 173 -9.39 3.84 -16.52
N GLU A 174 -8.61 3.88 -17.59
CA GLU A 174 -7.84 2.73 -18.07
C GLU A 174 -6.76 2.31 -17.06
N LYS A 175 -6.02 3.24 -16.47
CA LYS A 175 -5.03 2.96 -15.41
C LYS A 175 -5.62 2.22 -14.22
N TYR A 176 -6.84 2.55 -13.83
CA TYR A 176 -7.55 1.97 -12.69
C TYR A 176 -8.58 0.89 -13.08
N ASP A 177 -8.48 0.35 -14.31
CA ASP A 177 -9.36 -0.72 -14.80
C ASP A 177 -10.86 -0.40 -14.60
N TRP A 178 -11.25 0.88 -14.78
CA TRP A 178 -12.60 1.40 -14.62
C TRP A 178 -13.20 1.24 -13.22
N ASN A 179 -12.35 1.10 -12.20
CA ASN A 179 -12.76 1.12 -10.80
C ASN A 179 -12.85 2.55 -10.27
N PHE A 180 -14.04 3.11 -10.20
CA PHE A 180 -14.26 4.50 -9.81
C PHE A 180 -13.76 4.82 -8.40
N ALA A 181 -13.87 3.90 -7.46
CA ALA A 181 -13.34 4.10 -6.11
C ALA A 181 -11.81 4.21 -6.10
N SER A 182 -11.12 3.42 -6.92
CA SER A 182 -9.66 3.52 -7.05
C SER A 182 -9.22 4.79 -7.77
N MET A 183 -10.05 5.31 -8.69
CA MET A 183 -9.79 6.58 -9.40
C MET A 183 -9.85 7.81 -8.48
N GLU A 184 -10.51 7.72 -7.31
CA GLU A 184 -10.52 8.78 -6.28
C GLU A 184 -9.09 9.14 -5.79
N ALA A 185 -8.11 8.27 -5.98
CA ALA A 185 -6.70 8.57 -5.69
C ALA A 185 -6.15 9.75 -6.51
N GLU A 186 -6.77 10.09 -7.64
CA GLU A 186 -6.37 11.20 -8.51
C GLU A 186 -7.16 12.50 -8.22
N THR A 187 -7.98 12.55 -7.18
CA THR A 187 -8.81 13.72 -6.85
C THR A 187 -7.94 14.98 -6.62
N ALA A 188 -8.24 16.04 -7.36
CA ALA A 188 -7.62 17.36 -7.18
C ALA A 188 -8.57 18.42 -6.58
N GLY A 189 -9.84 18.14 -6.56
CA GLY A 189 -10.90 19.02 -6.07
C GLY A 189 -12.08 18.22 -5.54
N SER A 190 -13.12 18.04 -6.35
CA SER A 190 -14.28 17.23 -6.00
C SER A 190 -13.99 15.75 -6.07
N ALA A 191 -14.59 14.96 -5.20
CA ALA A 191 -14.55 13.50 -5.32
C ALA A 191 -15.29 13.05 -6.60
N LEU A 192 -14.84 11.99 -7.25
CA LEU A 192 -15.49 11.45 -8.43
C LEU A 192 -16.94 11.02 -8.13
N SER A 193 -17.18 10.48 -6.92
CA SER A 193 -18.50 10.11 -6.39
C SER A 193 -19.47 11.28 -6.24
N ASP A 194 -18.98 12.53 -6.19
CA ASP A 194 -19.81 13.74 -6.17
C ASP A 194 -20.17 14.21 -7.60
N LEU A 195 -19.40 13.81 -8.59
CA LEU A 195 -19.52 14.25 -9.98
C LEU A 195 -20.26 13.24 -10.87
N ILE A 196 -20.26 11.96 -10.50
CA ILE A 196 -20.93 10.89 -11.23
C ILE A 196 -22.19 10.46 -10.45
N PRO A 197 -23.35 10.25 -11.13
CA PRO A 197 -24.55 9.73 -10.49
C PRO A 197 -24.28 8.44 -9.70
N ALA A 198 -24.82 8.33 -8.48
CA ALA A 198 -24.52 7.23 -7.56
C ALA A 198 -24.85 5.84 -8.12
N ASP A 199 -25.88 5.72 -8.95
CA ASP A 199 -26.23 4.47 -9.62
C ASP A 199 -25.21 4.08 -10.70
N VAL A 200 -24.65 5.05 -11.43
CA VAL A 200 -23.55 4.82 -12.39
C VAL A 200 -22.23 4.55 -11.67
N TYR A 201 -21.96 5.27 -10.59
CA TYR A 201 -20.78 5.01 -9.76
C TYR A 201 -20.74 3.55 -9.27
N ALA A 202 -21.90 2.98 -8.93
CA ALA A 202 -22.03 1.59 -8.53
C ALA A 202 -21.71 0.58 -9.67
N TYR A 203 -21.62 0.99 -10.93
CA TYR A 203 -21.27 0.08 -12.04
C TYR A 203 -19.85 -0.49 -11.89
N SER A 204 -18.93 0.24 -11.26
CA SER A 204 -17.57 -0.23 -11.00
C SER A 204 -17.49 -1.34 -9.95
N THR A 205 -18.60 -1.59 -9.25
CA THR A 205 -18.75 -2.63 -8.23
C THR A 205 -19.91 -3.58 -8.50
N THR A 206 -20.53 -3.49 -9.67
CA THR A 206 -21.61 -4.40 -10.12
C THR A 206 -21.04 -5.47 -11.03
N GLY A 207 -21.06 -6.73 -10.59
CA GLY A 207 -20.56 -7.86 -11.37
C GLY A 207 -21.56 -8.33 -12.41
N VAL A 208 -21.06 -8.61 -13.61
CA VAL A 208 -21.82 -9.21 -14.73
C VAL A 208 -21.12 -10.49 -15.16
N ALA A 209 -21.85 -11.59 -15.28
CA ALA A 209 -21.32 -12.88 -15.73
C ALA A 209 -20.90 -12.79 -17.21
N THR A 210 -19.65 -13.14 -17.50
CA THR A 210 -19.02 -13.01 -18.84
C THR A 210 -18.44 -14.30 -19.37
N GLY A 211 -18.35 -15.35 -18.54
CA GLY A 211 -17.76 -16.64 -18.88
C GLY A 211 -18.61 -17.83 -18.42
N ALA A 212 -17.98 -19.00 -18.34
CA ALA A 212 -18.56 -20.15 -17.69
C ALA A 212 -18.89 -19.79 -16.24
N ASP A 213 -20.08 -20.16 -15.78
CA ASP A 213 -20.47 -19.87 -14.40
C ASP A 213 -19.66 -20.78 -13.45
N VAL A 214 -18.64 -20.18 -12.84
CA VAL A 214 -17.82 -20.83 -11.81
C VAL A 214 -18.21 -20.21 -10.48
N ASP A 215 -18.97 -20.94 -9.71
CA ASP A 215 -19.60 -20.50 -8.47
C ASP A 215 -18.82 -20.85 -7.20
N THR A 216 -17.71 -21.58 -7.33
CA THR A 216 -16.89 -22.03 -6.20
C THR A 216 -15.39 -21.95 -6.50
N VAL A 217 -14.59 -21.80 -5.46
CA VAL A 217 -13.13 -21.90 -5.47
C VAL A 217 -12.74 -23.29 -5.00
N SER A 218 -12.28 -24.15 -5.90
CA SER A 218 -12.04 -25.58 -5.62
C SER A 218 -11.00 -25.84 -4.52
N GLY A 219 -10.10 -24.89 -4.28
CA GLY A 219 -9.12 -24.95 -3.21
C GLY A 219 -9.66 -24.66 -1.81
N ILE A 220 -10.93 -24.24 -1.66
CA ILE A 220 -11.54 -23.95 -0.35
C ILE A 220 -12.54 -25.03 -0.01
N VAL A 221 -12.23 -25.82 1.02
CA VAL A 221 -13.05 -26.99 1.39
C VAL A 221 -13.40 -26.92 2.88
N LYS A 222 -14.71 -26.86 3.18
CA LYS A 222 -15.24 -27.05 4.54
C LYS A 222 -15.06 -28.51 4.94
N THR A 223 -14.42 -28.75 6.10
CA THR A 223 -14.20 -30.12 6.63
C THR A 223 -14.99 -30.38 7.90
N GLY A 224 -15.56 -29.34 8.50
CA GLY A 224 -16.40 -29.42 9.70
C GLY A 224 -16.92 -28.05 10.11
N ASP A 225 -17.68 -27.97 11.20
CA ASP A 225 -18.27 -26.70 11.67
C ASP A 225 -17.20 -25.70 12.15
N TYR A 226 -16.01 -26.20 12.51
CA TYR A 226 -14.87 -25.40 13.00
C TYR A 226 -13.59 -25.74 12.24
N SER A 227 -13.67 -26.37 11.07
CA SER A 227 -12.48 -26.76 10.30
C SER A 227 -12.67 -26.63 8.80
N MET A 228 -11.58 -26.29 8.11
CA MET A 228 -11.52 -26.18 6.66
C MET A 228 -10.09 -26.42 6.15
N THR A 229 -9.96 -26.63 4.86
CA THR A 229 -8.67 -26.58 4.19
C THR A 229 -8.67 -25.52 3.07
N ILE A 230 -7.50 -24.92 2.86
CA ILE A 230 -7.21 -24.08 1.70
C ILE A 230 -6.05 -24.73 0.96
N THR A 231 -6.19 -24.97 -0.34
CA THR A 231 -5.15 -25.54 -1.18
C THR A 231 -4.68 -24.52 -2.21
N THR A 232 -3.36 -24.29 -2.25
CA THR A 232 -2.72 -23.47 -3.28
C THR A 232 -2.07 -24.36 -4.34
N THR A 233 -1.95 -23.85 -5.57
CA THR A 233 -1.38 -24.59 -6.71
C THR A 233 0.15 -24.70 -6.62
N GLU A 234 0.77 -23.85 -5.78
CA GLU A 234 2.20 -23.82 -5.52
C GLU A 234 2.49 -23.23 -4.13
N LEU A 235 3.74 -23.38 -3.68
CA LEU A 235 4.20 -22.76 -2.44
C LEU A 235 4.27 -21.23 -2.58
N SER A 236 3.56 -20.53 -1.71
CA SER A 236 3.63 -19.07 -1.60
C SER A 236 4.10 -18.68 -0.21
N ASN A 237 5.23 -17.99 -0.12
CA ASN A 237 5.78 -17.51 1.15
C ASN A 237 4.90 -16.46 1.86
N SER A 238 4.01 -15.81 1.13
CA SER A 238 3.10 -14.79 1.67
C SER A 238 1.73 -15.35 2.07
N MET A 239 1.37 -16.56 1.64
CA MET A 239 0.01 -17.11 1.84
C MET A 239 -0.41 -17.15 3.31
N ILE A 240 0.45 -17.61 4.21
CA ILE A 240 0.13 -17.69 5.65
C ILE A 240 -0.16 -16.31 6.26
N TYR A 241 0.43 -15.24 5.73
CA TYR A 241 0.17 -13.87 6.15
C TYR A 241 -1.13 -13.33 5.56
N GLN A 242 -1.49 -13.74 4.36
CA GLN A 242 -2.77 -13.38 3.71
C GLN A 242 -3.98 -14.03 4.41
N LEU A 243 -3.77 -15.11 5.17
CA LEU A 243 -4.81 -15.73 5.99
C LEU A 243 -5.05 -15.01 7.32
N GLN A 244 -4.28 -13.98 7.67
CA GLN A 244 -4.49 -13.15 8.87
C GLN A 244 -5.55 -12.06 8.61
N LEU A 245 -6.72 -12.45 8.13
CA LEU A 245 -7.82 -11.54 7.83
C LEU A 245 -8.77 -11.46 9.03
N PRO A 246 -9.33 -10.26 9.33
CA PRO A 246 -10.42 -10.14 10.29
C PRO A 246 -11.63 -10.97 9.84
N ILE A 247 -12.26 -11.67 10.76
CA ILE A 247 -13.48 -12.44 10.48
C ILE A 247 -14.70 -11.60 10.80
N ALA A 248 -15.58 -11.42 9.83
CA ALA A 248 -16.83 -10.69 9.93
C ALA A 248 -18.03 -11.67 9.97
N SER A 249 -19.06 -11.32 10.73
CA SER A 249 -20.25 -12.14 10.89
C SER A 249 -21.04 -12.26 9.57
N LEU A 250 -21.30 -13.46 9.14
CA LEU A 250 -22.18 -13.75 8.01
C LEU A 250 -23.59 -13.18 8.23
N ASP A 251 -24.10 -13.25 9.46
CA ASP A 251 -25.46 -12.76 9.79
C ASP A 251 -25.55 -11.24 9.72
N TYR A 252 -24.45 -10.52 10.03
CA TYR A 252 -24.42 -9.07 10.05
C TYR A 252 -24.03 -8.45 8.70
N TYR A 253 -22.95 -8.95 8.09
CA TYR A 253 -22.41 -8.39 6.85
C TYR A 253 -22.99 -9.06 5.61
N GLY A 254 -23.41 -10.32 5.69
CA GLY A 254 -24.04 -11.09 4.64
C GLY A 254 -25.55 -11.30 4.84
N ASP A 255 -26.07 -12.33 4.20
CA ASP A 255 -27.43 -12.81 4.36
C ASP A 255 -27.40 -14.33 4.58
N ARG A 256 -27.70 -14.77 5.80
CA ARG A 256 -27.73 -16.20 6.17
C ARG A 256 -28.70 -17.00 5.28
N SER A 257 -29.76 -16.40 4.77
CA SER A 257 -30.69 -17.08 3.88
C SER A 257 -30.13 -17.38 2.48
N LEU A 258 -29.04 -16.70 2.12
CA LEU A 258 -28.26 -16.92 0.91
C LEU A 258 -27.01 -17.78 1.15
N TYR A 259 -26.86 -18.37 2.33
CA TYR A 259 -25.73 -19.23 2.62
C TYR A 259 -26.14 -20.71 2.56
N ASP A 260 -25.53 -21.43 1.63
CA ASP A 260 -25.66 -22.88 1.48
C ASP A 260 -24.36 -23.39 0.85
N TYR A 261 -23.45 -23.90 1.71
CA TYR A 261 -22.15 -24.34 1.26
C TYR A 261 -22.21 -25.43 0.20
N ASP A 262 -23.14 -26.40 0.34
CA ASP A 262 -23.24 -27.54 -0.56
C ASP A 262 -23.78 -27.13 -1.95
N ASN A 263 -24.52 -26.02 -2.03
CA ASN A 263 -25.03 -25.44 -3.26
C ASN A 263 -24.22 -24.20 -3.71
N HIS A 264 -22.98 -24.03 -3.22
CA HIS A 264 -22.05 -22.98 -3.61
C HIS A 264 -22.61 -21.55 -3.47
N SER A 265 -23.34 -21.32 -2.39
CA SER A 265 -23.89 -20.02 -2.05
C SER A 265 -23.29 -19.55 -0.72
N TYR A 266 -22.66 -18.37 -0.70
CA TYR A 266 -21.78 -17.96 0.39
C TYR A 266 -22.26 -16.72 1.15
N GLY A 267 -23.59 -16.50 1.22
CA GLY A 267 -24.20 -15.44 2.02
C GLY A 267 -24.32 -14.09 1.32
N PHE A 268 -24.06 -14.06 0.02
CA PHE A 268 -24.29 -12.92 -0.88
C PHE A 268 -24.36 -13.43 -2.33
N LYS A 269 -24.87 -12.59 -3.22
CA LYS A 269 -24.84 -12.90 -4.65
C LYS A 269 -23.46 -12.55 -5.19
N LYS A 270 -22.77 -13.48 -5.84
CA LYS A 270 -21.49 -13.23 -6.50
C LYS A 270 -21.58 -11.99 -7.41
N GLY A 271 -20.62 -11.08 -7.26
CA GLY A 271 -20.59 -9.80 -7.95
C GLY A 271 -21.46 -8.71 -7.33
N ASP A 272 -22.00 -8.92 -6.13
CA ASP A 272 -22.80 -7.93 -5.40
C ASP A 272 -22.42 -7.90 -3.91
N LEU A 273 -21.51 -7.01 -3.55
CA LEU A 273 -21.09 -6.76 -2.17
C LEU A 273 -21.79 -5.54 -1.53
N SER A 274 -22.91 -5.08 -2.10
CA SER A 274 -23.62 -3.87 -1.62
C SER A 274 -24.05 -3.98 -0.16
N LYS A 275 -24.51 -5.16 0.29
CA LYS A 275 -24.87 -5.41 1.70
C LYS A 275 -23.64 -5.25 2.61
N VAL A 276 -22.52 -5.87 2.24
CA VAL A 276 -21.26 -5.73 3.01
C VAL A 276 -20.87 -4.26 3.15
N ARG A 277 -20.85 -3.51 2.05
CA ARG A 277 -20.47 -2.08 2.04
C ARG A 277 -21.41 -1.22 2.90
N SER A 278 -22.71 -1.55 2.92
CA SER A 278 -23.71 -0.75 3.64
C SER A 278 -23.55 -0.72 5.16
N VAL A 279 -22.79 -1.64 5.76
CA VAL A 279 -22.63 -1.77 7.21
C VAL A 279 -21.18 -1.58 7.70
N THR A 280 -20.25 -1.24 6.82
CA THR A 280 -18.83 -1.07 7.19
C THR A 280 -18.57 0.09 8.14
N SER A 281 -19.42 1.12 8.15
CA SER A 281 -19.33 2.26 9.07
C SER A 281 -19.75 1.95 10.52
N THR A 282 -20.36 0.79 10.77
CA THR A 282 -20.80 0.34 12.10
C THR A 282 -20.32 -1.08 12.34
N PRO A 283 -18.98 -1.31 12.48
CA PRO A 283 -18.41 -2.65 12.46
C PRO A 283 -18.84 -3.50 13.65
N LEU A 284 -19.17 -4.75 13.39
CA LEU A 284 -19.34 -5.82 14.36
C LEU A 284 -18.18 -6.80 14.22
N GLY A 285 -17.46 -7.05 15.30
CA GLY A 285 -16.33 -7.98 15.34
C GLY A 285 -16.32 -8.83 16.60
N ALA A 286 -15.24 -9.61 16.76
CA ALA A 286 -15.00 -10.48 17.92
C ALA A 286 -13.76 -10.05 18.73
N GLY A 287 -13.26 -8.85 18.51
CA GLY A 287 -12.08 -8.31 19.17
C GLY A 287 -12.30 -7.94 20.63
N ALA A 288 -11.22 -7.46 21.27
CA ALA A 288 -11.23 -7.03 22.66
C ALA A 288 -12.16 -5.84 22.95
N TYR A 289 -12.46 -5.04 21.93
CA TYR A 289 -13.34 -3.88 22.03
C TYR A 289 -14.41 -3.91 20.93
N THR A 290 -15.58 -3.33 21.26
CA THR A 290 -16.72 -3.16 20.38
C THR A 290 -16.83 -1.69 19.94
N PHE A 291 -17.25 -1.45 18.71
CA PHE A 291 -17.55 -0.11 18.22
C PHE A 291 -18.82 0.44 18.89
N ASN A 292 -18.71 1.62 19.47
CA ASN A 292 -19.85 2.34 20.07
C ASN A 292 -20.36 3.41 19.07
N LYS A 293 -19.49 4.36 18.70
CA LYS A 293 -19.83 5.43 17.76
C LYS A 293 -18.57 6.11 17.21
N TYR A 294 -18.77 6.85 16.13
CA TYR A 294 -17.84 7.87 15.64
C TYR A 294 -18.49 9.25 15.78
N SER A 295 -17.80 10.20 16.38
CA SER A 295 -18.26 11.58 16.51
C SER A 295 -17.07 12.53 16.68
N ASP A 296 -17.11 13.65 15.95
CA ASP A 296 -16.14 14.75 16.11
C ASP A 296 -14.66 14.32 15.94
N GLY A 297 -14.39 13.43 15.00
CA GLY A 297 -13.03 12.91 14.75
C GLY A 297 -12.57 11.87 15.77
N VAL A 298 -13.46 11.35 16.60
CA VAL A 298 -13.15 10.35 17.64
C VAL A 298 -13.96 9.08 17.41
N ILE A 299 -13.28 7.94 17.41
CA ILE A 299 -13.89 6.60 17.48
C ILE A 299 -13.98 6.21 18.97
N TYR A 300 -15.19 5.89 19.43
CA TYR A 300 -15.47 5.42 20.79
C TYR A 300 -15.66 3.92 20.78
N LEU A 301 -14.90 3.23 21.61
CA LEU A 301 -14.92 1.79 21.75
C LEU A 301 -15.19 1.40 23.21
N ASP A 302 -15.98 0.34 23.41
CA ASP A 302 -16.27 -0.24 24.71
C ASP A 302 -15.64 -1.63 24.83
N ALA A 303 -15.20 -2.04 26.02
CA ALA A 303 -14.66 -3.36 26.28
C ALA A 303 -15.68 -4.44 25.90
N ASN A 304 -15.23 -5.47 25.20
CA ASN A 304 -16.04 -6.64 24.86
C ASN A 304 -16.02 -7.67 26.01
N PRO A 305 -17.12 -7.86 26.75
CA PRO A 305 -17.15 -8.84 27.84
C PRO A 305 -17.07 -10.29 27.35
N SER A 306 -17.34 -10.52 26.07
CA SER A 306 -17.33 -11.85 25.44
C SER A 306 -16.01 -12.15 24.72
N TYR A 307 -14.98 -11.27 24.88
CA TYR A 307 -13.70 -11.51 24.23
C TYR A 307 -13.04 -12.80 24.74
N TYR A 308 -12.62 -13.68 23.83
CA TYR A 308 -12.14 -15.02 24.15
C TYR A 308 -10.90 -15.07 25.07
N GLN A 309 -10.13 -13.98 25.18
CA GLN A 309 -9.01 -13.85 26.12
C GLN A 309 -9.41 -13.13 27.42
N GLY A 310 -10.69 -12.92 27.64
CA GLY A 310 -11.24 -12.22 28.79
C GLY A 310 -11.49 -10.73 28.55
N GLU A 311 -12.41 -10.16 29.32
CA GLU A 311 -12.78 -8.76 29.19
C GLU A 311 -11.60 -7.84 29.49
N PRO A 312 -11.28 -6.85 28.61
CA PRO A 312 -10.20 -5.90 28.85
C PRO A 312 -10.35 -5.09 30.13
N ALA A 313 -9.22 -4.76 30.78
CA ALA A 313 -9.20 -3.95 31.99
C ALA A 313 -9.68 -2.51 31.75
N ALA A 314 -9.24 -1.88 30.63
CA ALA A 314 -9.74 -0.59 30.19
C ALA A 314 -11.15 -0.77 29.60
N LYS A 315 -12.14 -0.12 30.20
CA LYS A 315 -13.55 -0.30 29.80
C LYS A 315 -13.94 0.52 28.59
N HIS A 316 -13.23 1.61 28.34
CA HIS A 316 -13.47 2.51 27.23
C HIS A 316 -12.13 2.84 26.57
N VAL A 317 -12.10 2.87 25.25
CA VAL A 317 -10.97 3.34 24.44
C VAL A 317 -11.49 4.35 23.43
N ASN A 318 -10.92 5.56 23.46
CA ASN A 318 -11.23 6.63 22.52
C ASN A 318 -10.03 6.80 21.58
N MET A 319 -10.22 6.54 20.29
CA MET A 319 -9.17 6.73 19.28
C MET A 319 -9.41 8.06 18.57
N LYS A 320 -8.47 8.98 18.73
CA LYS A 320 -8.54 10.33 18.16
C LYS A 320 -7.40 10.53 17.17
N GLU A 321 -7.72 11.03 16.01
CA GLU A 321 -6.71 11.51 15.07
C GLU A 321 -5.93 12.68 15.69
N THR A 322 -4.61 12.60 15.66
CA THR A 322 -3.72 13.59 16.28
C THR A 322 -2.55 13.87 15.34
N GLN A 323 -2.28 15.16 15.09
CA GLN A 323 -1.14 15.59 14.28
C GLN A 323 0.16 15.16 14.95
N GLU A 324 1.19 14.83 14.15
CA GLU A 324 2.48 14.33 14.65
C GLU A 324 3.09 15.28 15.70
N ALA A 325 3.05 16.58 15.45
CA ALA A 325 3.57 17.61 16.36
C ALA A 325 2.88 17.65 17.73
N ASP A 326 1.65 17.15 17.83
CA ASP A 326 0.85 17.18 19.07
C ASP A 326 0.92 15.87 19.88
N LYS A 327 1.47 14.80 19.31
CA LYS A 327 1.48 13.47 19.95
C LYS A 327 2.22 13.46 21.28
N ILE A 328 3.46 13.94 21.33
CA ILE A 328 4.29 13.97 22.55
C ILE A 328 3.74 14.98 23.57
N THR A 329 3.37 16.17 23.10
CA THR A 329 2.87 17.23 23.98
C THR A 329 1.48 16.89 24.56
N GLY A 330 0.66 16.15 23.82
CA GLY A 330 -0.62 15.64 24.29
C GLY A 330 -0.48 14.66 25.45
N VAL A 331 0.49 13.75 25.38
CA VAL A 331 0.81 12.82 26.49
C VAL A 331 1.36 13.59 27.68
N GLN A 332 2.27 14.55 27.47
CA GLN A 332 2.79 15.41 28.53
C GLN A 332 1.67 16.16 29.27
N ALA A 333 0.71 16.68 28.54
CA ALA A 333 -0.42 17.44 29.09
C ALA A 333 -1.52 16.55 29.71
N GLY A 334 -1.45 15.22 29.54
CA GLY A 334 -2.48 14.28 29.97
C GLY A 334 -3.80 14.38 29.20
N THR A 335 -3.77 14.93 27.99
CA THR A 335 -4.93 14.96 27.07
C THR A 335 -4.97 13.73 26.16
N ILE A 336 -3.88 13.01 26.09
CA ILE A 336 -3.69 11.73 25.41
C ILE A 336 -3.00 10.79 26.40
N ASP A 337 -3.52 9.57 26.56
CA ASP A 337 -2.94 8.56 27.47
C ASP A 337 -1.85 7.74 26.76
N ILE A 338 -2.04 7.43 25.47
CA ILE A 338 -1.12 6.63 24.64
C ILE A 338 -1.05 7.27 23.25
N SER A 339 0.16 7.44 22.73
CA SER A 339 0.37 7.86 21.33
C SER A 339 1.56 7.13 20.70
N ASP A 340 1.68 7.21 19.38
CA ASP A 340 2.68 6.56 18.55
C ASP A 340 3.49 7.58 17.72
N PRO A 341 4.23 8.50 18.36
CA PRO A 341 5.03 9.47 17.62
C PRO A 341 6.08 8.75 16.76
N SER A 342 6.31 9.28 15.56
CA SER A 342 7.40 8.82 14.70
C SER A 342 8.74 9.03 15.41
N TYR A 343 9.60 8.01 15.40
CA TYR A 343 10.91 8.14 16.04
C TYR A 343 11.81 9.08 15.24
N SER A 344 12.43 10.03 15.96
CA SER A 344 13.56 10.84 15.51
C SER A 344 14.43 11.19 16.72
N LEU A 345 15.68 11.61 16.48
CA LEU A 345 16.53 12.13 17.58
C LEU A 345 15.90 13.36 18.25
N GLU A 346 15.17 14.18 17.48
CA GLU A 346 14.47 15.35 18.02
C GLU A 346 13.34 14.92 18.96
N ALA A 347 12.50 13.97 18.55
CA ALA A 347 11.43 13.41 19.39
C ALA A 347 12.01 12.77 20.67
N ALA A 348 13.08 11.99 20.55
CA ALA A 348 13.76 11.38 21.70
C ALA A 348 14.31 12.44 22.66
N ASN A 349 14.94 13.50 22.19
CA ASN A 349 15.45 14.60 23.00
C ASN A 349 14.32 15.41 23.65
N GLN A 350 13.19 15.57 22.97
CA GLN A 350 12.00 16.21 23.53
C GLN A 350 11.45 15.40 24.73
N ILE A 351 11.29 14.08 24.57
CA ILE A 351 10.84 13.19 25.64
C ILE A 351 11.83 13.20 26.82
N ALA A 352 13.13 13.11 26.56
CA ALA A 352 14.17 13.19 27.57
C ALA A 352 14.12 14.51 28.36
N THR A 353 13.90 15.63 27.68
CA THR A 353 13.76 16.95 28.30
C THR A 353 12.51 17.02 29.20
N ILE A 354 11.37 16.52 28.73
CA ILE A 354 10.12 16.46 29.51
C ILE A 354 10.30 15.61 30.77
N ASN A 355 11.08 14.54 30.70
CA ASN A 355 11.41 13.64 31.81
C ASN A 355 12.55 14.17 32.70
N GLY A 356 12.96 15.42 32.56
CA GLY A 356 13.98 16.06 33.42
C GLY A 356 15.41 15.84 32.96
N GLY A 357 15.63 15.54 31.68
CA GLY A 357 16.96 15.36 31.06
C GLY A 357 17.52 13.95 31.21
N ASN A 358 16.70 12.98 31.53
CA ASN A 358 17.10 11.57 31.53
C ASN A 358 17.15 11.03 30.09
N SER A 359 18.29 10.43 29.71
CA SER A 359 18.51 9.85 28.38
C SER A 359 17.73 8.55 28.13
N ASP A 360 17.16 7.94 29.18
CA ASP A 360 16.48 6.64 29.07
C ASP A 360 15.05 6.81 28.58
N LEU A 361 14.60 7.64 27.87
CA LEU A 361 13.24 7.83 27.32
C LEU A 361 12.07 7.39 28.26
N ASP A 362 12.37 6.79 29.38
CA ASP A 362 11.47 6.41 30.45
C ASP A 362 11.59 7.37 31.64
N GLY A 363 10.48 7.96 32.05
CA GLY A 363 10.45 8.87 33.18
C GLY A 363 9.13 8.92 33.89
N SER A 364 9.01 9.82 34.86
CA SER A 364 7.80 9.98 35.65
C SER A 364 6.67 10.70 34.92
N VAL A 365 6.95 11.35 33.80
CA VAL A 365 5.95 12.08 32.99
C VAL A 365 5.57 11.26 31.76
N ILE A 366 6.56 10.78 31.02
CA ILE A 366 6.36 9.95 29.81
C ILE A 366 7.15 8.65 29.99
N THR A 367 6.48 7.53 29.76
CA THR A 367 7.09 6.20 29.63
C THR A 367 7.07 5.79 28.17
N THR A 368 8.20 5.45 27.60
CA THR A 368 8.34 5.12 26.18
C THR A 368 8.81 3.68 26.01
N ARG A 369 8.28 3.01 25.01
CA ARG A 369 8.76 1.71 24.55
C ARG A 369 9.12 1.82 23.07
N LEU A 370 10.37 1.51 22.74
CA LEU A 370 10.82 1.34 21.36
C LEU A 370 10.53 -0.07 20.91
N MET A 371 10.08 -0.21 19.69
CA MET A 371 9.83 -1.50 19.05
C MET A 371 10.56 -1.54 17.71
N ASP A 372 11.11 -2.71 17.39
CA ASP A 372 11.74 -2.92 16.08
C ASP A 372 10.71 -2.76 14.96
N PHE A 373 11.01 -1.88 14.02
CA PHE A 373 10.24 -1.72 12.80
C PHE A 373 10.62 -2.82 11.81
N ARG A 374 9.64 -3.61 11.37
CA ARG A 374 9.85 -4.72 10.44
C ARG A 374 9.85 -4.30 8.97
N GLY A 375 9.59 -3.05 8.70
CA GLY A 375 9.63 -2.47 7.36
C GLY A 375 10.97 -1.81 7.07
N TYR A 376 11.00 -1.11 5.94
CA TYR A 376 12.11 -0.25 5.54
C TYR A 376 11.58 0.93 4.75
N GLY A 377 12.28 2.08 4.83
CA GLY A 377 12.06 3.22 3.95
C GLY A 377 12.87 3.06 2.67
N TYR A 378 12.39 3.64 1.58
CA TYR A 378 13.09 3.62 0.30
C TYR A 378 12.94 4.93 -0.46
N ILE A 379 13.89 5.19 -1.36
CA ILE A 379 13.82 6.24 -2.37
C ILE A 379 13.70 5.53 -3.72
N ALA A 380 12.65 5.82 -4.47
CA ALA A 380 12.38 5.23 -5.77
C ALA A 380 12.52 6.27 -6.89
N LEU A 381 12.99 5.83 -8.06
CA LEU A 381 12.92 6.59 -9.29
C LEU A 381 11.84 5.99 -10.20
N SER A 382 10.94 6.84 -10.69
CA SER A 382 9.99 6.43 -11.73
C SER A 382 10.75 6.09 -13.01
N ALA A 383 10.71 4.82 -13.43
CA ALA A 383 11.38 4.39 -14.65
C ALA A 383 10.77 5.04 -15.90
N ASN A 384 9.47 5.36 -15.86
CA ASN A 384 8.79 6.03 -16.96
C ASN A 384 9.18 7.49 -17.10
N ASN A 385 9.48 8.17 -15.98
CA ASN A 385 9.81 9.60 -15.98
C ASN A 385 11.32 9.85 -16.05
N VAL A 386 12.15 8.91 -15.55
CA VAL A 386 13.61 9.01 -15.54
C VAL A 386 14.18 8.01 -16.55
N LYS A 387 14.16 8.40 -17.81
CA LYS A 387 14.55 7.58 -18.97
C LYS A 387 15.23 8.41 -20.06
N VAL A 388 15.84 7.72 -21.01
CA VAL A 388 16.39 8.27 -22.26
C VAL A 388 15.55 7.71 -23.42
N GLY A 389 15.04 8.59 -24.29
CA GLY A 389 14.11 8.18 -25.35
C GLY A 389 12.81 7.60 -24.78
N ASP A 390 12.22 6.66 -25.52
CA ASP A 390 10.90 6.11 -25.19
C ASP A 390 10.95 4.80 -24.39
N ASP A 391 12.11 4.12 -24.34
CA ASP A 391 12.25 2.83 -23.67
C ASP A 391 12.86 2.97 -22.25
N PRO A 392 12.06 2.82 -21.18
CA PRO A 392 12.56 2.86 -19.81
C PRO A 392 13.46 1.64 -19.46
N ALA A 393 13.43 0.59 -20.24
CA ALA A 393 14.24 -0.62 -20.04
C ALA A 393 15.57 -0.60 -20.80
N SER A 394 15.81 0.42 -21.64
CA SER A 394 17.09 0.57 -22.36
C SER A 394 18.28 0.70 -21.41
N GLU A 395 19.48 0.36 -21.85
CA GLU A 395 20.69 0.50 -21.02
C GLU A 395 21.01 1.97 -20.75
N GLU A 396 20.73 2.87 -21.67
CA GLU A 396 20.86 4.32 -21.50
C GLU A 396 19.94 4.82 -20.38
N SER A 397 18.68 4.40 -20.37
CA SER A 397 17.70 4.73 -19.32
C SER A 397 18.11 4.18 -17.94
N LYS A 398 18.61 2.95 -17.90
CA LYS A 398 19.14 2.35 -16.68
C LYS A 398 20.38 3.09 -16.16
N ASN A 399 21.28 3.48 -17.06
CA ASN A 399 22.48 4.23 -16.70
C ASN A 399 22.16 5.63 -16.17
N LEU A 400 21.16 6.33 -16.74
CA LEU A 400 20.68 7.59 -16.19
C LEU A 400 20.21 7.43 -14.74
N ARG A 401 19.38 6.42 -14.47
CA ARG A 401 18.93 6.15 -13.09
C ARG A 401 20.07 5.75 -12.17
N LYS A 402 21.03 4.95 -12.64
CA LYS A 402 22.24 4.61 -11.86
C LYS A 402 23.08 5.82 -11.53
N ALA A 403 23.26 6.75 -12.48
CA ALA A 403 23.99 8.00 -12.22
C ALA A 403 23.40 8.76 -11.03
N ILE A 404 22.09 8.98 -11.02
CA ILE A 404 21.37 9.69 -9.96
C ILE A 404 21.45 8.90 -8.65
N MET A 405 21.12 7.58 -8.69
CA MET A 405 21.07 6.76 -7.47
C MET A 405 22.44 6.52 -6.84
N THR A 406 23.53 6.50 -7.61
CA THR A 406 24.88 6.39 -7.06
C THR A 406 25.22 7.57 -6.16
N VAL A 407 24.83 8.79 -6.54
CA VAL A 407 25.02 9.98 -5.72
C VAL A 407 24.09 9.96 -4.49
N ILE A 408 22.81 9.66 -4.67
CA ILE A 408 21.86 9.54 -3.55
C ILE A 408 22.36 8.50 -2.53
N ALA A 409 22.81 7.34 -3.01
CA ALA A 409 23.28 6.25 -2.14
C ALA A 409 24.50 6.65 -1.29
N ALA A 410 25.36 7.52 -1.79
CA ALA A 410 26.52 7.98 -1.06
C ALA A 410 26.18 8.79 0.21
N TYR A 411 25.04 9.50 0.21
CA TYR A 411 24.59 10.34 1.32
C TYR A 411 23.64 9.64 2.30
N ARG A 412 23.28 8.36 2.06
CA ARG A 412 22.29 7.66 2.91
C ARG A 412 22.74 7.57 4.36
N ASP A 413 23.97 7.16 4.62
CA ASP A 413 24.46 6.98 6.00
C ASP A 413 24.41 8.28 6.80
N GLU A 414 24.87 9.40 6.22
CA GLU A 414 24.86 10.70 6.89
C GLU A 414 23.42 11.16 7.18
N GLY A 415 22.54 11.11 6.18
CA GLY A 415 21.15 11.56 6.33
C GLY A 415 20.36 10.73 7.33
N ILE A 416 20.49 9.40 7.26
CA ILE A 416 19.79 8.50 8.18
C ILE A 416 20.33 8.61 9.61
N ASN A 417 21.64 8.64 9.79
CA ASN A 417 22.26 8.80 11.12
C ASN A 417 21.92 10.15 11.76
N SER A 418 21.83 11.23 10.98
CA SER A 418 21.45 12.54 11.52
C SER A 418 20.00 12.58 12.00
N TYR A 419 19.11 11.80 11.39
CA TYR A 419 17.69 11.76 11.76
C TYR A 419 17.41 10.76 12.89
N TYR A 420 17.95 9.54 12.78
CA TYR A 420 17.63 8.42 13.68
C TYR A 420 18.73 8.10 14.72
N GLY A 421 19.96 8.64 14.56
CA GLY A 421 21.09 8.17 15.33
C GLY A 421 21.40 6.70 15.06
N ASP A 422 21.72 5.95 16.11
CA ASP A 422 22.07 4.53 16.04
C ASP A 422 20.85 3.59 16.00
N THR A 423 19.62 4.13 15.95
CA THR A 423 18.39 3.32 15.98
C THR A 423 17.94 2.84 14.62
N ALA A 424 18.53 3.34 13.54
CA ALA A 424 18.31 2.87 12.18
C ALA A 424 19.62 2.66 11.45
N SER A 425 19.61 1.85 10.42
CA SER A 425 20.76 1.60 9.56
C SER A 425 20.36 1.54 8.09
N VAL A 426 21.31 1.90 7.23
CA VAL A 426 21.14 1.76 5.78
C VAL A 426 21.21 0.29 5.40
N ILE A 427 20.22 -0.18 4.67
CA ILE A 427 20.19 -1.52 4.07
C ILE A 427 20.54 -1.46 2.58
N ASN A 428 21.07 -2.57 2.04
CA ASN A 428 21.49 -2.67 0.65
C ASN A 428 20.63 -3.65 -0.18
N TYR A 429 19.62 -4.25 0.45
CA TYR A 429 18.66 -5.16 -0.16
C TYR A 429 17.25 -4.75 0.29
N PRO A 430 16.21 -4.97 -0.52
CA PRO A 430 14.84 -4.52 -0.20
C PRO A 430 14.15 -5.45 0.82
N ILE A 431 14.79 -5.66 1.95
CA ILE A 431 14.30 -6.45 3.08
C ILE A 431 14.81 -5.82 4.38
N SER A 432 13.94 -5.72 5.39
CA SER A 432 14.34 -5.22 6.72
C SER A 432 15.47 -6.04 7.32
N ASN A 433 16.49 -5.39 7.87
CA ASN A 433 17.59 -6.05 8.58
C ASN A 433 17.16 -6.75 9.88
N THR A 434 15.92 -6.57 10.33
CA THR A 434 15.31 -7.35 11.42
C THR A 434 14.80 -8.72 10.96
N SER A 435 14.76 -8.98 9.65
CA SER A 435 14.38 -10.28 9.09
C SER A 435 15.53 -11.28 9.17
N TRP A 436 15.21 -12.52 9.53
CA TRP A 436 16.18 -13.61 9.49
C TRP A 436 16.70 -13.92 8.08
N ALA A 437 15.95 -13.55 7.04
CA ALA A 437 16.32 -13.75 5.63
C ALA A 437 17.11 -12.56 5.05
N ALA A 438 17.36 -11.50 5.83
CA ALA A 438 18.12 -10.35 5.35
C ALA A 438 19.59 -10.72 5.11
N PRO A 439 20.16 -10.40 3.93
CA PRO A 439 21.57 -10.60 3.68
C PRO A 439 22.45 -9.86 4.68
N SER A 440 23.48 -10.53 5.18
CA SER A 440 24.48 -9.98 6.10
C SER A 440 25.72 -9.52 5.36
N VAL A 441 26.39 -8.50 5.87
CA VAL A 441 27.69 -8.03 5.35
C VAL A 441 28.79 -9.12 5.37
N THR A 442 28.57 -10.20 6.13
CA THR A 442 29.48 -11.34 6.21
C THR A 442 29.15 -12.46 5.22
N ASP A 443 28.05 -12.36 4.49
CA ASP A 443 27.64 -13.37 3.53
C ASP A 443 28.48 -13.31 2.26
N ASP A 444 28.84 -14.48 1.73
CA ASP A 444 29.56 -14.58 0.46
C ASP A 444 28.75 -13.91 -0.67
N GLY A 445 29.38 -12.99 -1.38
CA GLY A 445 28.74 -12.25 -2.48
C GLY A 445 27.85 -11.08 -2.06
N TYR A 446 27.86 -10.69 -0.76
CA TYR A 446 27.20 -9.47 -0.33
C TYR A 446 27.69 -8.25 -1.13
N LYS A 447 26.78 -7.41 -1.57
CA LYS A 447 27.08 -6.20 -2.35
C LYS A 447 26.46 -4.97 -1.71
N ILE A 448 27.22 -3.90 -1.63
CA ILE A 448 26.68 -2.59 -1.29
C ILE A 448 25.97 -2.05 -2.53
N ALA A 449 24.76 -1.56 -2.36
CA ALA A 449 23.96 -1.02 -3.47
C ALA A 449 24.60 0.27 -4.02
N TYR A 450 24.66 0.37 -5.35
CA TYR A 450 25.22 1.54 -6.07
C TYR A 450 26.67 1.86 -5.71
N SER A 451 27.49 0.83 -5.47
CA SER A 451 28.90 0.95 -5.10
C SER A 451 29.87 0.66 -6.24
N THR A 452 29.39 0.55 -7.48
CA THR A 452 30.23 0.29 -8.65
C THR A 452 30.16 1.43 -9.67
N ASP A 453 31.23 1.59 -10.46
CA ASP A 453 31.22 2.43 -11.65
C ASP A 453 30.54 1.73 -12.85
N VAL A 454 30.53 2.40 -14.00
CA VAL A 454 29.91 1.89 -15.24
C VAL A 454 30.58 0.61 -15.76
N ASP A 455 31.86 0.39 -15.46
CA ASP A 455 32.63 -0.79 -15.84
C ASP A 455 32.51 -1.93 -14.83
N GLY A 456 31.77 -1.71 -13.72
CA GLY A 456 31.56 -2.69 -12.66
C GLY A 456 32.66 -2.72 -11.60
N ASN A 457 33.61 -1.78 -11.58
CA ASN A 457 34.62 -1.70 -10.54
C ASN A 457 34.03 -1.08 -9.27
N GLU A 458 34.47 -1.54 -8.11
CA GLU A 458 34.09 -0.95 -6.84
C GLU A 458 34.66 0.48 -6.73
N ILE A 459 33.80 1.43 -6.33
CA ILE A 459 34.14 2.85 -6.21
C ILE A 459 34.50 3.26 -4.78
N TYR A 460 34.21 2.41 -3.80
CA TYR A 460 34.51 2.68 -2.39
C TYR A 460 35.57 1.72 -1.86
N THR A 461 36.50 2.25 -1.06
CA THR A 461 37.48 1.50 -0.29
C THR A 461 37.28 1.73 1.20
N SER A 462 37.79 0.84 2.05
CA SER A 462 37.59 0.90 3.50
C SER A 462 38.26 2.10 4.19
N ASP A 463 39.18 2.80 3.50
CA ASP A 463 39.93 3.95 3.99
C ASP A 463 39.38 5.29 3.51
N MET A 464 38.28 5.29 2.72
CA MET A 464 37.66 6.54 2.26
C MET A 464 37.00 7.31 3.41
N SER A 465 37.30 8.61 3.50
CA SER A 465 36.53 9.57 4.30
C SER A 465 35.21 9.93 3.62
N GLY A 466 34.30 10.62 4.33
CA GLY A 466 33.04 11.11 3.75
C GLY A 466 33.26 11.89 2.44
N ASP A 467 34.16 12.89 2.48
CA ASP A 467 34.44 13.74 1.31
C ASP A 467 35.00 12.96 0.11
N THR A 468 35.89 11.99 0.34
CA THR A 468 36.42 11.14 -0.72
C THR A 468 35.39 10.17 -1.28
N LYS A 469 34.48 9.67 -0.43
CA LYS A 469 33.35 8.84 -0.83
C LYS A 469 32.39 9.62 -1.74
N TYR A 470 32.07 10.87 -1.39
CA TYR A 470 31.18 11.71 -2.21
C TYR A 470 31.81 12.07 -3.55
N ALA A 471 33.10 12.39 -3.57
CA ALA A 471 33.84 12.66 -4.81
C ALA A 471 33.89 11.41 -5.72
N ALA A 472 34.12 10.22 -5.15
CA ALA A 472 34.11 8.96 -5.90
C ALA A 472 32.73 8.68 -6.51
N ALA A 473 31.65 8.91 -5.75
CA ALA A 473 30.28 8.77 -6.25
C ALA A 473 29.98 9.71 -7.42
N LEU A 474 30.37 10.99 -7.33
CA LEU A 474 30.20 11.95 -8.42
C LEU A 474 31.02 11.57 -9.65
N GLN A 475 32.25 11.08 -9.50
CA GLN A 475 33.05 10.62 -10.61
C GLN A 475 32.43 9.39 -11.30
N ALA A 476 31.90 8.42 -10.54
CA ALA A 476 31.18 7.26 -11.07
C ALA A 476 29.89 7.70 -11.79
N ALA A 477 29.17 8.68 -11.22
CA ALA A 477 27.94 9.22 -11.83
C ALA A 477 28.21 9.86 -13.20
N LEU A 478 29.35 10.59 -13.37
CA LEU A 478 29.73 11.14 -14.66
C LEU A 478 29.91 10.04 -15.73
N GLY A 479 30.55 8.91 -15.38
CA GLY A 479 30.66 7.76 -16.29
C GLY A 479 29.31 7.15 -16.66
N TYR A 480 28.38 7.06 -15.72
CA TYR A 480 27.00 6.63 -15.98
C TYR A 480 26.23 7.63 -16.85
N PHE A 481 26.41 8.95 -16.67
CA PHE A 481 25.81 9.96 -17.54
C PHE A 481 26.35 9.86 -18.96
N GLU A 482 27.65 9.65 -19.17
CA GLU A 482 28.23 9.40 -20.49
C GLU A 482 27.62 8.16 -21.15
N ALA A 483 27.51 7.05 -20.39
CA ALA A 483 26.91 5.80 -20.86
C ALA A 483 25.38 5.91 -21.12
N ALA A 484 24.72 6.90 -20.51
CA ALA A 484 23.33 7.26 -20.78
C ALA A 484 23.19 8.22 -21.99
N GLY A 485 24.28 8.60 -22.64
CA GLY A 485 24.29 9.47 -23.82
C GLY A 485 24.31 10.98 -23.51
N TYR A 486 24.51 11.36 -22.24
CA TYR A 486 24.73 12.79 -21.89
C TYR A 486 26.10 13.26 -22.36
N THR A 487 26.20 14.52 -22.74
CA THR A 487 27.48 15.15 -23.03
C THR A 487 28.15 15.53 -21.71
N VAL A 488 29.36 14.99 -21.48
CA VAL A 488 30.18 15.34 -20.30
C VAL A 488 31.47 15.99 -20.77
N GLU A 489 31.73 17.23 -20.33
CA GLU A 489 32.90 18.01 -20.68
C GLU A 489 33.54 18.62 -19.42
N ASN A 490 34.83 18.41 -19.24
CA ASN A 490 35.59 18.93 -18.09
C ASN A 490 34.96 18.59 -16.73
N GLY A 491 34.40 17.39 -16.58
CA GLY A 491 33.75 16.94 -15.34
C GLY A 491 32.36 17.57 -15.10
N GLN A 492 31.73 18.08 -16.15
CA GLN A 492 30.39 18.67 -16.10
C GLN A 492 29.48 18.00 -17.12
N VAL A 493 28.26 17.70 -16.72
CA VAL A 493 27.17 17.32 -17.62
C VAL A 493 26.66 18.59 -18.28
N THR A 494 26.79 18.70 -19.59
CA THR A 494 26.50 19.93 -20.34
C THR A 494 25.28 19.85 -21.25
N ALA A 495 24.85 18.64 -21.63
CA ALA A 495 23.66 18.43 -22.44
C ALA A 495 23.06 17.04 -22.20
N ALA A 496 21.73 16.97 -22.23
CA ALA A 496 20.96 15.72 -22.22
C ALA A 496 20.79 15.15 -23.65
N PRO A 497 20.74 13.83 -23.81
CA PRO A 497 20.32 13.21 -25.06
C PRO A 497 18.82 13.43 -25.32
N ALA A 498 18.36 13.17 -26.55
CA ALA A 498 16.94 13.27 -26.89
C ALA A 498 16.08 12.37 -25.97
N GLY A 499 14.98 12.91 -25.49
CA GLY A 499 14.04 12.22 -24.58
C GLY A 499 14.49 12.12 -23.12
N ALA A 500 15.60 12.81 -22.75
CA ALA A 500 16.03 12.95 -21.36
C ALA A 500 16.09 14.43 -20.95
N LYS A 501 16.17 14.70 -19.66
CA LYS A 501 16.16 16.05 -19.09
C LYS A 501 17.48 16.32 -18.33
N MET A 502 17.83 17.60 -18.18
CA MET A 502 18.94 18.06 -17.31
C MET A 502 18.47 18.32 -15.88
N GLU A 503 17.17 18.37 -15.66
CA GLU A 503 16.52 18.69 -14.41
C GLU A 503 15.38 17.73 -14.12
N TYR A 504 15.32 17.22 -12.89
CA TYR A 504 14.25 16.36 -12.40
C TYR A 504 13.77 16.84 -11.04
N THR A 505 12.47 16.76 -10.80
CA THR A 505 11.85 17.10 -9.52
C THR A 505 11.71 15.85 -8.65
N VAL A 506 12.07 15.97 -7.37
CA VAL A 506 11.88 14.94 -6.35
C VAL A 506 10.80 15.40 -5.38
N ASN A 507 9.75 14.60 -5.21
CA ASN A 507 8.68 14.83 -4.25
C ASN A 507 8.93 14.06 -2.97
N ILE A 508 8.79 14.72 -1.82
CA ILE A 508 8.90 14.13 -0.49
C ILE A 508 7.62 14.47 0.28
N GLY A 509 6.94 13.46 0.82
CA GLY A 509 5.75 13.63 1.66
C GLY A 509 6.13 14.04 3.09
N ALA A 510 6.54 15.29 3.29
CA ALA A 510 7.05 15.80 4.57
C ALA A 510 6.27 17.01 5.09
N SER A 511 5.00 17.13 4.79
CA SER A 511 4.11 18.22 5.24
C SER A 511 4.68 19.64 5.02
N GLY A 512 5.62 19.82 4.09
CA GLY A 512 6.27 21.09 3.75
C GLY A 512 7.30 21.62 4.75
N ASN A 513 7.60 20.91 5.84
CA ASN A 513 8.54 21.36 6.88
C ASN A 513 9.91 20.68 6.81
N GLY A 514 10.12 19.72 5.89
CA GLY A 514 11.38 18.98 5.76
C GLY A 514 11.63 17.92 6.85
N ASP A 515 10.68 17.68 7.73
CA ASP A 515 10.78 16.64 8.77
C ASP A 515 10.51 15.26 8.17
N HIS A 516 11.51 14.74 7.50
CA HIS A 516 11.49 13.42 6.87
C HIS A 516 12.92 12.85 6.78
N PRO A 517 13.16 11.58 7.09
CA PRO A 517 14.50 10.99 7.10
C PRO A 517 15.23 11.11 5.75
N SER A 518 14.52 11.05 4.64
CA SER A 518 15.11 11.18 3.29
C SER A 518 15.39 12.62 2.87
N PHE A 519 14.89 13.64 3.59
CA PHE A 519 15.00 15.03 3.17
C PHE A 519 16.46 15.47 3.06
N GLN A 520 17.26 15.20 4.07
CA GLN A 520 18.68 15.57 4.08
C GLN A 520 19.48 14.78 3.02
N VAL A 521 19.18 13.47 2.87
CA VAL A 521 19.81 12.63 1.84
C VAL A 521 19.61 13.24 0.45
N LEU A 522 18.37 13.57 0.11
CA LEU A 522 18.01 14.11 -1.20
C LEU A 522 18.53 15.53 -1.41
N THR A 523 18.50 16.37 -0.38
CA THR A 523 19.03 17.75 -0.45
C THR A 523 20.54 17.75 -0.68
N ASN A 524 21.29 16.90 0.03
CA ASN A 524 22.73 16.78 -0.13
C ASN A 524 23.09 16.21 -1.51
N ALA A 525 22.38 15.16 -1.96
CA ALA A 525 22.59 14.56 -3.27
C ALA A 525 22.28 15.55 -4.41
N ALA A 526 21.19 16.32 -4.30
CA ALA A 526 20.83 17.35 -5.29
C ALA A 526 21.91 18.46 -5.34
N ALA A 527 22.38 18.92 -4.19
CA ALA A 527 23.48 19.91 -4.14
C ALA A 527 24.75 19.37 -4.79
N ALA A 528 25.08 18.10 -4.56
CA ALA A 528 26.26 17.46 -5.15
C ALA A 528 26.10 17.29 -6.67
N LEU A 529 24.96 16.79 -7.16
CA LEU A 529 24.67 16.67 -8.60
C LEU A 529 24.75 18.03 -9.31
N LYS A 530 24.29 19.09 -8.67
CA LYS A 530 24.38 20.45 -9.22
C LYS A 530 25.83 20.89 -9.44
N THR A 531 26.78 20.42 -8.64
CA THR A 531 28.21 20.75 -8.84
C THR A 531 28.79 20.17 -10.13
N ILE A 532 28.18 19.14 -10.68
CA ILE A 532 28.55 18.52 -11.95
C ILE A 532 27.59 18.89 -13.10
N GLY A 533 26.74 19.92 -12.94
CA GLY A 533 25.88 20.47 -13.99
C GLY A 533 24.54 19.76 -14.17
N PHE A 534 24.12 18.87 -13.24
CA PHE A 534 22.85 18.17 -13.28
C PHE A 534 21.97 18.58 -12.08
N THR A 535 20.68 18.84 -12.29
CA THR A 535 19.77 19.36 -11.23
C THR A 535 18.52 18.50 -11.07
#